data_ecee2d843e94856e96a5613da396acaf
#
_entry.id   ecee2d843e94856e96a5613da396acaf
#
_cell.length_a   1.000
_cell.length_b   1.000
_cell.length_c   1.000
_cell.angle_alpha   90.00
_cell.angle_beta   90.00
_cell.angle_gamma   90.00
#
_symmetry.space_group_name_H-M   'P 1'
#
loop_
_entity.id
_entity.type
_entity.pdbx_description
1 polymer ?
#
loop_
_entity_poly.entity_id
_entity_poly.type
_entity_poly.pdbx_seq_one_letter_code
_entity_poly.pdbx_strand_id
1 'polypeptide(L)'
;MDAALSEPAGEAARQDRLITATVERERGRLLAFIRRWIEDAADAEDILQESLYELVLAHRMMQPVEQAGAWLVRVARNRIIDRFRRRDARGDTVSITQEDVAPEGSLADLLPAADSGPEAAAMRAILLAEIEAALAELPPEQRTVFVAQELEGIGFRELAQRTGVSINTLLARKRYAVRFLRARLRKVWDDWLMT
;
A
#
# COMPACT_ATOMS: atom_id res chain seq x y z
N MET A 1 -24.91 -18.74 42.14
CA MET A 1 -25.56 -18.50 40.84
C MET A 1 -25.11 -17.13 40.32
N ASP A 2 -23.78 -17.04 40.02
CA ASP A 2 -23.12 -15.77 39.66
C ASP A 2 -21.89 -15.98 38.75
N ALA A 3 -22.04 -16.75 37.70
CA ALA A 3 -20.92 -17.01 36.76
C ALA A 3 -21.18 -16.57 35.31
N ALA A 4 -22.31 -15.91 35.04
CA ALA A 4 -22.75 -15.65 33.64
C ALA A 4 -22.60 -14.20 33.14
N LEU A 5 -22.07 -13.27 33.94
CA LEU A 5 -21.99 -11.83 33.57
C LEU A 5 -20.57 -11.29 33.26
N SER A 6 -19.54 -12.16 33.28
CA SER A 6 -18.15 -11.70 33.09
C SER A 6 -17.59 -11.89 31.65
N GLU A 7 -18.27 -12.60 30.77
CA GLU A 7 -17.76 -12.90 29.42
C GLU A 7 -17.77 -11.72 28.43
N PRO A 8 -18.80 -10.86 28.32
CA PRO A 8 -18.83 -9.82 27.29
C PRO A 8 -17.79 -8.72 27.50
N ALA A 9 -17.42 -8.39 28.73
CA ALA A 9 -16.39 -7.40 29.03
C ALA A 9 -14.98 -7.89 28.69
N GLY A 10 -14.69 -9.18 28.86
CA GLY A 10 -13.43 -9.81 28.50
C GLY A 10 -13.22 -9.87 26.97
N GLU A 11 -14.28 -10.14 26.23
CA GLU A 11 -14.26 -10.25 24.79
C GLU A 11 -14.07 -8.88 24.11
N ALA A 12 -14.77 -7.86 24.59
CA ALA A 12 -14.59 -6.47 24.15
C ALA A 12 -13.15 -5.97 24.39
N ALA A 13 -12.58 -6.21 25.57
CA ALA A 13 -11.21 -5.86 25.89
C ALA A 13 -10.17 -6.62 25.05
N ARG A 14 -10.46 -7.87 24.66
CA ARG A 14 -9.61 -8.66 23.77
C ARG A 14 -9.67 -8.11 22.34
N GLN A 15 -10.84 -7.73 21.89
CA GLN A 15 -11.07 -7.15 20.57
C GLN A 15 -10.38 -5.79 20.44
N ASP A 16 -10.47 -4.92 21.45
CA ASP A 16 -9.78 -3.64 21.49
C ASP A 16 -8.26 -3.79 21.42
N ARG A 17 -7.68 -4.80 22.11
CA ARG A 17 -6.23 -5.08 22.02
C ARG A 17 -5.82 -5.52 20.61
N LEU A 18 -6.61 -6.35 19.96
CA LEU A 18 -6.34 -6.81 18.58
C LEU A 18 -6.38 -5.63 17.58
N ILE A 19 -7.34 -4.73 17.73
CA ILE A 19 -7.44 -3.53 16.90
C ILE A 19 -6.21 -2.64 17.11
N THR A 20 -5.85 -2.38 18.37
CA THR A 20 -4.71 -1.53 18.70
C THR A 20 -3.41 -2.09 18.10
N ALA A 21 -3.15 -3.37 18.26
CA ALA A 21 -1.99 -4.03 17.67
C ALA A 21 -1.99 -3.98 16.13
N THR A 22 -3.16 -4.10 15.51
CA THR A 22 -3.30 -3.99 14.06
C THR A 22 -3.02 -2.56 13.57
N VAL A 23 -3.57 -1.56 14.26
CA VAL A 23 -3.32 -0.14 13.97
C VAL A 23 -1.85 0.19 14.08
N GLU A 24 -1.19 -0.21 15.16
CA GLU A 24 0.25 0.03 15.37
C GLU A 24 1.10 -0.61 14.27
N ARG A 25 0.80 -1.84 13.90
CA ARG A 25 1.51 -2.57 12.85
C ARG A 25 1.36 -1.92 11.47
N GLU A 26 0.16 -1.51 11.10
CA GLU A 26 -0.14 -1.01 9.76
C GLU A 26 0.14 0.50 9.58
N ARG A 27 0.21 1.27 10.68
CA ARG A 27 0.36 2.74 10.66
C ARG A 27 1.54 3.22 9.80
N GLY A 28 2.73 2.69 10.04
CA GLY A 28 3.94 3.12 9.34
C GLY A 28 3.90 2.83 7.85
N ARG A 29 3.41 1.65 7.50
CA ARG A 29 3.24 1.21 6.11
C ARG A 29 2.19 2.05 5.37
N LEU A 30 1.06 2.31 6.01
CA LEU A 30 -0.01 3.12 5.45
C LEU A 30 0.43 4.57 5.24
N LEU A 31 1.15 5.16 6.22
CA LEU A 31 1.68 6.52 6.09
C LEU A 31 2.69 6.62 4.93
N ALA A 32 3.58 5.64 4.79
CA ALA A 32 4.51 5.58 3.66
C ALA A 32 3.78 5.50 2.31
N PHE A 33 2.69 4.72 2.23
CA PHE A 33 1.84 4.67 1.05
C PHE A 33 1.21 6.03 0.73
N ILE A 34 0.62 6.70 1.73
CA ILE A 34 -0.05 8.00 1.56
C ILE A 34 0.94 9.08 1.09
N ARG A 35 2.14 9.14 1.68
CA ARG A 35 3.18 10.13 1.35
C ARG A 35 3.70 10.04 -0.08
N ARG A 36 3.53 8.93 -0.76
CA ARG A 36 3.85 8.82 -2.20
C ARG A 36 2.95 9.70 -3.07
N TRP A 37 1.77 10.05 -2.57
CA TRP A 37 0.75 10.80 -3.29
C TRP A 37 0.52 12.19 -2.73
N ILE A 38 0.68 12.35 -1.43
CA ILE A 38 0.40 13.56 -0.66
C ILE A 38 1.71 14.06 -0.07
N GLU A 39 2.21 15.19 -0.59
CA GLU A 39 3.47 15.79 -0.15
C GLU A 39 3.32 16.54 1.18
N ASP A 40 2.17 17.20 1.38
CA ASP A 40 1.87 17.90 2.61
C ASP A 40 1.75 16.91 3.77
N ALA A 41 2.56 17.12 4.81
CA ALA A 41 2.65 16.21 5.94
C ALA A 41 1.36 16.19 6.78
N ALA A 42 0.68 17.34 6.92
CA ALA A 42 -0.57 17.45 7.67
C ALA A 42 -1.69 16.75 6.91
N ASP A 43 -1.79 17.00 5.61
CA ASP A 43 -2.73 16.32 4.71
C ASP A 43 -2.56 14.80 4.71
N ALA A 44 -1.30 14.33 4.72
CA ALA A 44 -1.01 12.89 4.77
C ALA A 44 -1.40 12.27 6.11
N GLU A 45 -1.15 12.96 7.21
CA GLU A 45 -1.53 12.50 8.54
C GLU A 45 -3.07 12.50 8.71
N ASP A 46 -3.78 13.49 8.16
CA ASP A 46 -5.25 13.52 8.19
C ASP A 46 -5.83 12.28 7.48
N ILE A 47 -5.35 11.97 6.28
CA ILE A 47 -5.80 10.78 5.54
C ILE A 47 -5.48 9.50 6.32
N LEU A 48 -4.32 9.44 6.97
CA LEU A 48 -3.93 8.31 7.80
C LEU A 48 -4.91 8.12 8.95
N GLN A 49 -5.16 9.19 9.72
CA GLN A 49 -6.05 9.16 10.89
C GLN A 49 -7.48 8.77 10.50
N GLU A 50 -8.01 9.36 9.43
CA GLU A 50 -9.33 9.03 8.92
C GLU A 50 -9.43 7.56 8.48
N SER A 51 -8.39 7.02 7.83
CA SER A 51 -8.36 5.61 7.39
C SER A 51 -8.31 4.64 8.57
N LEU A 52 -7.51 4.95 9.58
CA LEU A 52 -7.42 4.15 10.82
C LEU A 52 -8.72 4.23 11.63
N TYR A 53 -9.36 5.39 11.67
CA TYR A 53 -10.66 5.56 12.32
C TYR A 53 -11.75 4.70 11.68
N GLU A 54 -11.79 4.62 10.34
CA GLU A 54 -12.72 3.73 9.66
C GLU A 54 -12.48 2.24 9.99
N LEU A 55 -11.22 1.82 10.17
CA LEU A 55 -10.92 0.45 10.61
C LEU A 55 -11.49 0.18 11.99
N VAL A 56 -11.32 1.12 12.93
CA VAL A 56 -11.88 1.02 14.29
C VAL A 56 -13.40 0.92 14.24
N LEU A 57 -14.06 1.74 13.42
CA LEU A 57 -15.52 1.70 13.25
C LEU A 57 -16.00 0.37 12.65
N ALA A 58 -15.33 -0.12 11.59
CA ALA A 58 -15.68 -1.40 10.98
C ALA A 58 -15.59 -2.55 12.00
N HIS A 59 -14.56 -2.56 12.83
CA HIS A 59 -14.41 -3.54 13.90
C HIS A 59 -15.52 -3.44 14.96
N ARG A 60 -15.87 -2.23 15.40
CA ARG A 60 -16.95 -2.01 16.36
C ARG A 60 -18.32 -2.43 15.82
N MET A 61 -18.52 -2.33 14.50
CA MET A 61 -19.72 -2.79 13.82
C MET A 61 -19.72 -4.29 13.50
N MET A 62 -18.76 -5.05 14.04
CA MET A 62 -18.58 -6.49 13.78
C MET A 62 -18.47 -6.84 12.29
N GLN A 63 -18.00 -5.91 11.47
CA GLN A 63 -17.72 -6.18 10.06
C GLN A 63 -16.39 -6.94 9.94
N PRO A 64 -16.37 -8.14 9.33
CA PRO A 64 -15.14 -8.91 9.22
C PRO A 64 -14.17 -8.21 8.26
N VAL A 65 -13.05 -7.74 8.79
CA VAL A 65 -11.94 -7.20 8.00
C VAL A 65 -10.83 -8.24 7.97
N GLU A 66 -10.91 -9.16 7.02
CA GLU A 66 -10.00 -10.32 6.94
C GLU A 66 -8.54 -9.90 6.68
N GLN A 67 -8.32 -8.83 5.90
CA GLN A 67 -7.00 -8.32 5.54
C GLN A 67 -6.92 -6.82 5.82
N ALA A 68 -6.71 -6.46 7.08
CA ALA A 68 -6.73 -5.07 7.52
C ALA A 68 -5.76 -4.15 6.74
N GLY A 69 -4.55 -4.64 6.41
CA GLY A 69 -3.58 -3.88 5.61
C GLY A 69 -4.08 -3.56 4.21
N ALA A 70 -4.60 -4.53 3.47
CA ALA A 70 -5.15 -4.34 2.13
C ALA A 70 -6.42 -3.46 2.16
N TRP A 71 -7.25 -3.63 3.18
CA TRP A 71 -8.44 -2.81 3.38
C TRP A 71 -8.08 -1.35 3.67
N LEU A 72 -7.11 -1.08 4.55
CA LEU A 72 -6.62 0.26 4.87
C LEU A 72 -6.03 0.97 3.64
N VAL A 73 -5.24 0.27 2.82
CA VAL A 73 -4.71 0.82 1.58
C VAL A 73 -5.84 1.20 0.63
N ARG A 74 -6.91 0.39 0.54
CA ARG A 74 -8.09 0.71 -0.28
C ARG A 74 -8.80 1.96 0.23
N VAL A 75 -9.00 2.09 1.55
CA VAL A 75 -9.63 3.27 2.17
C VAL A 75 -8.80 4.53 1.92
N ALA A 76 -7.51 4.48 2.24
CA ALA A 76 -6.59 5.61 2.03
C ALA A 76 -6.54 6.03 0.55
N ARG A 77 -6.53 5.08 -0.38
CA ARG A 77 -6.59 5.35 -1.81
C ARG A 77 -7.83 6.14 -2.20
N ASN A 78 -9.01 5.74 -1.74
CA ASN A 78 -10.24 6.45 -2.04
C ASN A 78 -10.18 7.91 -1.53
N ARG A 79 -9.63 8.12 -0.32
CA ARG A 79 -9.45 9.46 0.24
C ARG A 79 -8.43 10.31 -0.52
N ILE A 80 -7.34 9.71 -0.98
CA ILE A 80 -6.36 10.36 -1.86
C ILE A 80 -7.04 10.84 -3.14
N ILE A 81 -7.81 9.97 -3.80
CA ILE A 81 -8.55 10.30 -5.04
C ILE A 81 -9.54 11.44 -4.79
N ASP A 82 -10.30 11.37 -3.71
CA ASP A 82 -11.29 12.41 -3.37
C ASP A 82 -10.61 13.75 -3.08
N ARG A 83 -9.41 13.73 -2.48
CA ARG A 83 -8.63 14.95 -2.27
C ARG A 83 -8.12 15.55 -3.58
N PHE A 84 -7.66 14.73 -4.50
CA PHE A 84 -7.28 15.19 -5.83
C PHE A 84 -8.49 15.75 -6.61
N ARG A 85 -9.62 15.06 -6.61
CA ARG A 85 -10.86 15.55 -7.24
C ARG A 85 -11.31 16.90 -6.70
N ARG A 86 -11.20 17.13 -5.39
CA ARG A 86 -11.52 18.42 -4.77
C ARG A 86 -10.53 19.52 -5.17
N ARG A 87 -9.26 19.19 -5.41
CA ARG A 87 -8.25 20.13 -5.93
C ARG A 87 -8.48 20.44 -7.40
N ASP A 88 -8.80 19.46 -8.23
CA ASP A 88 -9.16 19.65 -9.64
C ASP A 88 -10.37 20.58 -9.82
N ALA A 89 -11.38 20.44 -8.96
CA ALA A 89 -12.55 21.33 -8.94
C ALA A 89 -12.18 22.79 -8.59
N ARG A 90 -10.98 23.07 -8.08
CA ARG A 90 -10.42 24.39 -7.80
C ARG A 90 -9.45 24.92 -8.86
N GLY A 91 -9.26 24.18 -9.99
CA GLY A 91 -8.44 24.61 -11.13
C GLY A 91 -6.99 24.09 -11.16
N ASP A 92 -6.59 23.20 -10.27
CA ASP A 92 -5.29 22.50 -10.32
C ASP A 92 -5.40 21.27 -11.22
N THR A 93 -4.79 21.32 -12.39
CA THR A 93 -4.94 20.39 -13.52
C THR A 93 -4.16 19.07 -13.37
N VAL A 94 -4.52 18.19 -12.45
CA VAL A 94 -4.03 16.80 -12.46
C VAL A 94 -5.20 15.84 -12.22
N SER A 95 -5.79 15.34 -13.31
CA SER A 95 -6.82 14.30 -13.21
C SER A 95 -6.18 12.96 -12.85
N ILE A 96 -6.30 12.55 -11.59
CA ILE A 96 -5.87 11.23 -11.11
C ILE A 96 -7.10 10.32 -11.04
N THR A 97 -7.04 9.20 -11.75
CA THR A 97 -8.14 8.21 -11.77
C THR A 97 -7.93 7.16 -10.69
N GLN A 98 -9.01 6.40 -10.40
CA GLN A 98 -8.95 5.27 -9.47
C GLN A 98 -7.98 4.19 -9.94
N GLU A 99 -7.78 4.04 -11.25
CA GLU A 99 -6.83 3.12 -11.86
C GLU A 99 -5.38 3.59 -11.66
N ASP A 100 -5.14 4.90 -11.61
CA ASP A 100 -3.80 5.47 -11.39
C ASP A 100 -3.31 5.24 -9.96
N VAL A 101 -4.22 5.29 -8.98
CA VAL A 101 -3.95 5.01 -7.57
C VAL A 101 -4.27 3.54 -7.23
N ALA A 102 -4.53 2.68 -8.22
CA ALA A 102 -4.83 1.27 -7.95
C ALA A 102 -3.74 0.63 -7.06
N PRO A 103 -4.12 -0.25 -6.13
CA PRO A 103 -3.18 -1.00 -5.32
C PRO A 103 -2.54 -2.10 -6.17
N GLU A 104 -1.98 -1.71 -7.28
CA GLU A 104 -1.05 -2.57 -7.97
C GLU A 104 0.26 -2.53 -7.18
N GLY A 105 0.16 -2.91 -5.92
CA GLY A 105 1.16 -3.34 -4.99
C GLY A 105 2.41 -2.46 -4.89
N SER A 106 2.65 -1.98 -3.71
CA SER A 106 4.02 -1.70 -3.26
C SER A 106 4.86 -2.96 -3.50
N LEU A 107 6.14 -2.80 -3.82
CA LEU A 107 7.10 -3.91 -3.84
C LEU A 107 7.00 -4.77 -2.58
N ALA A 108 6.71 -4.14 -1.42
CA ALA A 108 6.50 -4.83 -0.16
C ALA A 108 5.29 -5.81 -0.17
N ASP A 109 4.27 -5.54 -0.98
CA ASP A 109 3.08 -6.40 -1.08
C ASP A 109 3.32 -7.66 -1.94
N LEU A 110 4.42 -7.67 -2.68
CA LEU A 110 4.86 -8.80 -3.50
C LEU A 110 5.78 -9.77 -2.74
N LEU A 111 6.21 -9.39 -1.53
CA LEU A 111 7.17 -10.15 -0.74
C LEU A 111 6.51 -10.74 0.51
N PRO A 112 6.88 -11.98 0.93
CA PRO A 112 6.51 -12.53 2.22
C PRO A 112 6.92 -11.59 3.36
N ALA A 113 6.18 -11.62 4.47
CA ALA A 113 6.55 -10.85 5.65
C ALA A 113 7.92 -11.29 6.18
N ALA A 114 8.71 -10.34 6.67
CA ALA A 114 10.10 -10.58 7.07
C ALA A 114 10.24 -11.51 8.28
N ASP A 115 9.19 -11.61 9.09
CA ASP A 115 9.10 -12.37 10.36
C ASP A 115 8.41 -13.73 10.22
N SER A 116 8.14 -14.19 9.01
CA SER A 116 7.39 -15.44 8.77
C SER A 116 8.23 -16.73 8.80
N GLY A 117 9.44 -16.67 9.36
CA GLY A 117 10.31 -17.84 9.53
C GLY A 117 11.34 -18.07 8.41
N PRO A 118 12.21 -19.11 8.55
CA PRO A 118 13.33 -19.32 7.64
C PRO A 118 12.92 -19.64 6.19
N GLU A 119 11.82 -20.34 6.00
CA GLU A 119 11.30 -20.68 4.66
C GLU A 119 10.79 -19.42 3.93
N ALA A 120 10.06 -18.55 4.61
CA ALA A 120 9.65 -17.26 4.09
C ALA A 120 10.84 -16.32 3.82
N ALA A 121 11.90 -16.39 4.62
CA ALA A 121 13.13 -15.65 4.39
C ALA A 121 13.86 -16.14 3.12
N ALA A 122 13.93 -17.45 2.89
CA ALA A 122 14.49 -18.03 1.67
C ALA A 122 13.69 -17.62 0.43
N MET A 123 12.36 -17.73 0.49
CA MET A 123 11.48 -17.27 -0.60
C MET A 123 11.64 -15.76 -0.86
N ARG A 124 11.71 -14.96 0.20
CA ARG A 124 11.93 -13.52 0.05
C ARG A 124 13.24 -13.20 -0.67
N ALA A 125 14.32 -13.94 -0.39
CA ALA A 125 15.61 -13.75 -1.07
C ALA A 125 15.51 -14.10 -2.56
N ILE A 126 14.83 -15.18 -2.91
CA ILE A 126 14.59 -15.57 -4.32
C ILE A 126 13.78 -14.49 -5.03
N LEU A 127 12.69 -14.01 -4.43
CA LEU A 127 11.85 -12.98 -5.03
C LEU A 127 12.58 -11.64 -5.20
N LEU A 128 13.45 -11.26 -4.26
CA LEU A 128 14.27 -10.05 -4.38
C LEU A 128 15.27 -10.16 -5.53
N ALA A 129 15.94 -11.29 -5.68
CA ALA A 129 16.85 -11.54 -6.80
C ALA A 129 16.11 -11.49 -8.15
N GLU A 130 14.91 -12.07 -8.21
CA GLU A 130 14.08 -12.04 -9.42
C GLU A 130 13.58 -10.62 -9.74
N ILE A 131 13.24 -9.82 -8.72
CA ILE A 131 12.89 -8.40 -8.90
C ILE A 131 14.06 -7.62 -9.47
N GLU A 132 15.28 -7.84 -8.95
CA GLU A 132 16.47 -7.17 -9.44
C GLU A 132 16.75 -7.51 -10.91
N ALA A 133 16.67 -8.78 -11.28
CA ALA A 133 16.79 -9.24 -12.65
C ALA A 133 15.72 -8.63 -13.56
N ALA A 134 14.45 -8.66 -13.12
CA ALA A 134 13.33 -8.12 -13.88
C ALA A 134 13.41 -6.59 -14.04
N LEU A 135 13.92 -5.87 -13.04
CA LEU A 135 14.17 -4.42 -13.15
C LEU A 135 15.22 -4.10 -14.22
N ALA A 136 16.22 -4.96 -14.40
CA ALA A 136 17.23 -4.78 -15.45
C ALA A 136 16.65 -4.94 -16.87
N GLU A 137 15.60 -5.75 -17.03
CA GLU A 137 14.89 -5.97 -18.30
C GLU A 137 13.91 -4.84 -18.66
N LEU A 138 13.49 -4.01 -17.69
CA LEU A 138 12.57 -2.91 -17.94
C LEU A 138 13.21 -1.80 -18.80
N PRO A 139 12.41 -1.15 -19.68
CA PRO A 139 12.83 0.08 -20.34
C PRO A 139 13.33 1.11 -19.30
N PRO A 140 14.42 1.85 -19.61
CA PRO A 140 15.05 2.77 -18.64
C PRO A 140 14.05 3.74 -17.98
N GLU A 141 13.10 4.28 -18.76
CA GLU A 141 12.13 5.24 -18.26
C GLU A 141 11.14 4.63 -17.25
N GLN A 142 10.78 3.35 -17.45
CA GLN A 142 9.88 2.63 -16.54
C GLN A 142 10.60 2.25 -15.25
N ARG A 143 11.84 1.75 -15.40
CA ARG A 143 12.72 1.41 -14.27
C ARG A 143 13.01 2.63 -13.40
N THR A 144 13.38 3.77 -14.01
CA THR A 144 13.68 5.01 -13.27
C THR A 144 12.50 5.47 -12.43
N VAL A 145 11.29 5.49 -13.01
CA VAL A 145 10.08 5.88 -12.26
C VAL A 145 9.79 4.91 -11.13
N PHE A 146 9.92 3.61 -11.37
CA PHE A 146 9.67 2.59 -10.34
C PHE A 146 10.66 2.72 -9.18
N VAL A 147 11.96 2.82 -9.47
CA VAL A 147 13.01 2.96 -8.45
C VAL A 147 12.83 4.24 -7.65
N ALA A 148 12.65 5.39 -8.31
CA ALA A 148 12.46 6.67 -7.65
C ALA A 148 11.26 6.64 -6.69
N GLN A 149 10.16 6.02 -7.09
CA GLN A 149 8.93 6.03 -6.32
C GLN A 149 8.88 4.94 -5.24
N GLU A 150 9.37 3.72 -5.51
CA GLU A 150 9.27 2.59 -4.58
C GLU A 150 10.47 2.49 -3.63
N LEU A 151 11.68 2.81 -4.09
CA LEU A 151 12.90 2.64 -3.30
C LEU A 151 13.38 3.96 -2.70
N GLU A 152 13.30 5.07 -3.46
CA GLU A 152 13.77 6.38 -3.01
C GLU A 152 12.65 7.21 -2.34
N GLY A 153 11.38 6.79 -2.48
CA GLY A 153 10.23 7.45 -1.85
C GLY A 153 9.86 8.81 -2.46
N ILE A 154 10.35 9.11 -3.68
CA ILE A 154 10.11 10.38 -4.35
C ILE A 154 8.65 10.45 -4.83
N GLY A 155 7.92 11.51 -4.46
CA GLY A 155 6.55 11.76 -4.91
C GLY A 155 6.45 12.04 -6.41
N PHE A 156 5.31 11.72 -7.04
CA PHE A 156 5.14 11.94 -8.49
C PHE A 156 5.24 13.41 -8.90
N ARG A 157 4.83 14.34 -8.04
CA ARG A 157 4.92 15.77 -8.32
C ARG A 157 6.38 16.23 -8.36
N GLU A 158 7.18 15.82 -7.38
CA GLU A 158 8.60 16.09 -7.33
C GLU A 158 9.33 15.46 -8.52
N LEU A 159 8.99 14.21 -8.86
CA LEU A 159 9.57 13.52 -9.99
C LEU A 159 9.22 14.21 -11.32
N ALA A 160 7.99 14.72 -11.47
CA ALA A 160 7.57 15.51 -12.63
C ALA A 160 8.37 16.82 -12.75
N GLN A 161 8.59 17.51 -11.63
CA GLN A 161 9.43 18.72 -11.60
C GLN A 161 10.88 18.45 -11.99
N ARG A 162 11.46 17.36 -11.48
CA ARG A 162 12.85 16.97 -11.77
C ARG A 162 13.07 16.52 -13.21
N THR A 163 12.09 15.84 -13.79
CA THR A 163 12.24 15.20 -15.11
C THR A 163 11.59 15.97 -16.25
N GLY A 164 10.73 16.95 -15.96
CA GLY A 164 9.91 17.63 -16.96
C GLY A 164 8.81 16.74 -17.57
N VAL A 165 8.61 15.53 -17.07
CA VAL A 165 7.63 14.58 -17.58
C VAL A 165 6.31 14.76 -16.82
N SER A 166 5.17 14.71 -17.56
CA SER A 166 3.86 14.85 -16.93
C SER A 166 3.59 13.73 -15.91
N ILE A 167 2.85 14.04 -14.84
CA ILE A 167 2.47 13.07 -13.81
C ILE A 167 1.74 11.88 -14.44
N ASN A 168 0.84 12.11 -15.39
CA ASN A 168 0.11 11.03 -16.07
C ASN A 168 1.04 10.07 -16.81
N THR A 169 2.10 10.60 -17.45
CA THR A 169 3.11 9.78 -18.12
C THR A 169 3.92 8.98 -17.10
N LEU A 170 4.29 9.58 -15.96
CA LEU A 170 5.00 8.89 -14.89
C LEU A 170 4.15 7.77 -14.26
N LEU A 171 2.86 8.02 -14.05
CA LEU A 171 1.90 7.03 -13.58
C LEU A 171 1.78 5.84 -14.56
N ALA A 172 1.64 6.13 -15.86
CA ALA A 172 1.59 5.09 -16.88
C ALA A 172 2.87 4.26 -16.90
N ARG A 173 4.06 4.88 -16.85
CA ARG A 173 5.36 4.19 -16.78
C ARG A 173 5.46 3.29 -15.56
N LYS A 174 5.05 3.77 -14.37
CA LYS A 174 5.02 2.96 -13.15
C LYS A 174 4.07 1.77 -13.29
N ARG A 175 2.87 1.99 -13.82
CA ARG A 175 1.87 0.93 -14.05
C ARG A 175 2.43 -0.20 -14.91
N TYR A 176 3.11 0.13 -16.01
CA TYR A 176 3.75 -0.87 -16.86
C TYR A 176 4.84 -1.64 -16.11
N ALA A 177 5.70 -0.95 -15.35
CA ALA A 177 6.73 -1.60 -14.55
C ALA A 177 6.14 -2.58 -13.54
N VAL A 178 5.12 -2.18 -12.78
CA VAL A 178 4.46 -3.03 -11.79
C VAL A 178 3.79 -4.24 -12.43
N ARG A 179 3.12 -4.07 -13.58
CA ARG A 179 2.50 -5.19 -14.31
C ARG A 179 3.54 -6.21 -14.77
N PHE A 180 4.65 -5.74 -15.30
CA PHE A 180 5.75 -6.59 -15.74
C PHE A 180 6.35 -7.38 -14.56
N LEU A 181 6.67 -6.70 -13.46
CA LEU A 181 7.20 -7.32 -12.25
C LEU A 181 6.24 -8.37 -11.67
N ARG A 182 4.95 -8.07 -11.62
CA ARG A 182 3.93 -9.04 -11.15
C ARG A 182 3.85 -10.28 -12.02
N ALA A 183 3.87 -10.11 -13.33
CA ALA A 183 3.84 -11.25 -14.24
C ALA A 183 5.06 -12.15 -14.02
N ARG A 184 6.24 -11.54 -13.81
CA ARG A 184 7.48 -12.25 -13.54
C ARG A 184 7.45 -12.99 -12.20
N LEU A 185 7.06 -12.30 -11.13
CA LEU A 185 7.00 -12.87 -9.79
C LEU A 185 5.93 -13.97 -9.65
N ARG A 186 4.80 -13.84 -10.35
CA ARG A 186 3.77 -14.89 -10.34
C ARG A 186 4.34 -16.21 -10.82
N LYS A 187 5.15 -16.18 -11.87
CA LYS A 187 5.80 -17.39 -12.37
C LYS A 187 6.70 -18.04 -11.31
N VAL A 188 7.47 -17.26 -10.57
CA VAL A 188 8.32 -17.76 -9.48
C VAL A 188 7.48 -18.38 -8.35
N TRP A 189 6.36 -17.75 -7.99
CA TRP A 189 5.43 -18.27 -6.99
C TRP A 189 4.80 -19.60 -7.44
N ASP A 190 4.35 -19.68 -8.68
CA ASP A 190 3.70 -20.88 -9.22
C ASP A 190 4.70 -22.04 -9.27
N ASP A 191 5.95 -21.79 -9.68
CA ASP A 191 7.01 -22.79 -9.73
C ASP A 191 7.37 -23.31 -8.31
N TRP A 192 7.34 -22.43 -7.30
CA TRP A 192 7.64 -22.81 -5.91
C TRP A 192 6.52 -23.62 -5.26
N LEU A 193 5.25 -23.30 -5.53
CA LEU A 193 4.11 -24.04 -4.97
C LEU A 193 3.96 -25.44 -5.61
N MET A 194 4.61 -25.70 -6.73
CA MET A 194 4.59 -27.00 -7.40
C MET A 194 5.76 -27.93 -6.98
N THR A 195 6.69 -27.45 -6.15
CA THR A 195 7.84 -28.21 -5.66
C THR A 195 7.64 -28.66 -4.21
#